data_199c8ba6ded38b7a61366c6d185089a8
#
_entry.id   199c8ba6ded38b7a61366c6d185089a8
#
_cell.length_a   1.000
_cell.length_b   1.000
_cell.length_c   1.000
_cell.angle_alpha   90.00
_cell.angle_beta   90.00
_cell.angle_gamma   90.00
#
_symmetry.space_group_name_H-M   'P 1'
#
loop_
_entity.id
_entity.type
_entity.pdbx_description
1 polymer ?
#
loop_
_entity_poly.entity_id
_entity_poly.type
_entity_poly.pdbx_seq_one_letter_code
_entity_poly.pdbx_strand_id
1 'polypeptide(L)'
;MLSIFVCDDNRYDREKYRKLILKCAEKINVEVCVKCFLSGEDLLLELCEFKNYPDILYLDIFMGKINGMQAAQRIRNLNLKTEIVFLTSSAEYMYQAFDVEAVHYLLKNEITEKKFQTVFQRALDRTEYKKSAYFICEFNGAQAHIPLEDIFYFEVMNRIIVVHCRSDYDGIRFYGKMNQLEEQLAEKGFVRIHRSYLVNLPYIMMFNSRKLTLKSGIVLSVGRNYTENIKKTFSRYLSERYVQYENLEQKRGTVQ
;
A
#
# COMPACT_ATOMS: atom_id res chain seq x y z
N MET A 1 -8.74 -12.24 -9.66
CA MET A 1 -8.92 -11.48 -10.93
C MET A 1 -8.56 -10.04 -10.68
N LEU A 2 -7.65 -9.46 -11.47
CA LEU A 2 -7.18 -8.08 -11.35
C LEU A 2 -8.06 -7.16 -12.20
N SER A 3 -8.56 -6.05 -11.65
CA SER A 3 -9.38 -5.07 -12.37
C SER A 3 -8.49 -3.98 -12.97
N ILE A 4 -8.55 -3.81 -14.28
CA ILE A 4 -7.74 -2.82 -15.01
C ILE A 4 -8.64 -1.95 -15.86
N PHE A 5 -8.50 -0.62 -15.72
CA PHE A 5 -9.22 0.34 -16.55
C PHE A 5 -8.28 0.99 -17.56
N VAL A 6 -8.81 1.27 -18.76
CA VAL A 6 -8.13 2.04 -19.82
C VAL A 6 -9.04 3.19 -20.18
N CYS A 7 -8.57 4.42 -20.04
CA CYS A 7 -9.31 5.62 -20.38
C CYS A 7 -8.53 6.43 -21.42
N ASP A 8 -9.10 6.58 -22.61
CA ASP A 8 -8.49 7.25 -23.76
C ASP A 8 -9.62 7.58 -24.76
N ASP A 9 -9.71 8.77 -25.30
CA ASP A 9 -10.76 9.15 -26.26
C ASP A 9 -10.53 8.56 -27.66
N ASN A 10 -9.30 8.17 -27.97
CA ASN A 10 -8.97 7.51 -29.22
C ASN A 10 -9.28 6.01 -29.19
N ARG A 11 -10.23 5.58 -30.00
CA ARG A 11 -10.64 4.16 -30.09
C ARG A 11 -9.49 3.21 -30.43
N TYR A 12 -8.60 3.61 -31.34
CA TYR A 12 -7.46 2.79 -31.77
C TYR A 12 -6.48 2.57 -30.60
N ASP A 13 -6.15 3.61 -29.87
CA ASP A 13 -5.25 3.54 -28.71
C ASP A 13 -5.85 2.69 -27.59
N ARG A 14 -7.15 2.87 -27.27
CA ARG A 14 -7.83 2.01 -26.29
C ARG A 14 -7.71 0.53 -26.64
N GLU A 15 -8.03 0.13 -27.88
CA GLU A 15 -7.94 -1.27 -28.30
C GLU A 15 -6.51 -1.78 -28.35
N LYS A 16 -5.55 -0.97 -28.76
CA LYS A 16 -4.13 -1.28 -28.75
C LYS A 16 -3.65 -1.60 -27.33
N TYR A 17 -3.92 -0.73 -26.36
CA TYR A 17 -3.46 -0.92 -24.99
C TYR A 17 -4.23 -2.03 -24.28
N ARG A 18 -5.51 -2.17 -24.54
CA ARG A 18 -6.29 -3.32 -24.06
C ARG A 18 -5.65 -4.64 -24.49
N LYS A 19 -5.27 -4.79 -25.77
CA LYS A 19 -4.59 -5.99 -26.29
C LYS A 19 -3.22 -6.19 -25.65
N LEU A 20 -2.43 -5.13 -25.45
CA LEU A 20 -1.13 -5.21 -24.79
C LEU A 20 -1.26 -5.68 -23.34
N ILE A 21 -2.24 -5.17 -22.60
CA ILE A 21 -2.54 -5.59 -21.23
C ILE A 21 -2.86 -7.09 -21.18
N LEU A 22 -3.78 -7.55 -22.03
CA LEU A 22 -4.17 -8.96 -22.09
C LEU A 22 -2.97 -9.87 -22.44
N LYS A 23 -2.15 -9.47 -23.40
CA LYS A 23 -0.92 -10.19 -23.79
C LYS A 23 0.10 -10.24 -22.64
N CYS A 24 0.26 -9.16 -21.87
CA CYS A 24 1.14 -9.13 -20.71
C CYS A 24 0.63 -10.04 -19.59
N ALA A 25 -0.66 -9.98 -19.29
CA ALA A 25 -1.31 -10.79 -18.27
C ALA A 25 -1.21 -12.31 -18.59
N GLU A 26 -1.44 -12.70 -19.84
CA GLU A 26 -1.30 -14.08 -20.32
C GLU A 26 0.12 -14.61 -20.12
N LYS A 27 1.15 -13.82 -20.46
CA LYS A 27 2.57 -14.21 -20.31
C LYS A 27 2.97 -14.54 -18.86
N ILE A 28 2.33 -13.91 -17.89
CA ILE A 28 2.64 -14.10 -16.45
C ILE A 28 1.54 -14.89 -15.72
N ASN A 29 0.59 -15.45 -16.47
CA ASN A 29 -0.52 -16.26 -15.96
C ASN A 29 -1.36 -15.54 -14.88
N VAL A 30 -1.68 -14.24 -15.10
CA VAL A 30 -2.53 -13.43 -14.23
C VAL A 30 -3.89 -13.21 -14.90
N GLU A 31 -4.96 -13.52 -14.17
CA GLU A 31 -6.33 -13.30 -14.62
C GLU A 31 -6.72 -11.83 -14.46
N VAL A 32 -7.14 -11.18 -15.56
CA VAL A 32 -7.46 -9.75 -15.61
C VAL A 32 -8.86 -9.49 -16.18
N CYS A 33 -9.55 -8.49 -15.65
CA CYS A 33 -10.74 -7.90 -16.25
C CYS A 33 -10.39 -6.48 -16.73
N VAL A 34 -10.52 -6.21 -18.04
CA VAL A 34 -10.18 -4.91 -18.61
C VAL A 34 -11.45 -4.18 -19.05
N LYS A 35 -11.72 -3.01 -18.45
CA LYS A 35 -12.80 -2.09 -18.81
C LYS A 35 -12.24 -0.84 -19.48
N CYS A 36 -12.91 -0.36 -20.54
CA CYS A 36 -12.46 0.79 -21.32
C CYS A 36 -13.46 1.95 -21.22
N PHE A 37 -12.94 3.19 -21.14
CA PHE A 37 -13.70 4.42 -21.06
C PHE A 37 -13.27 5.39 -22.16
N LEU A 38 -14.23 6.18 -22.65
CA LEU A 38 -14.05 7.11 -23.76
C LEU A 38 -13.63 8.51 -23.29
N SER A 39 -13.89 8.81 -22.01
CA SER A 39 -13.71 10.14 -21.45
C SER A 39 -13.41 10.08 -19.96
N GLY A 40 -12.83 11.16 -19.42
CA GLY A 40 -12.64 11.32 -17.98
C GLY A 40 -13.98 11.37 -17.23
N GLU A 41 -15.03 11.89 -17.85
CA GLU A 41 -16.38 11.95 -17.31
C GLU A 41 -16.97 10.55 -17.08
N ASP A 42 -16.89 9.67 -18.10
CA ASP A 42 -17.40 8.29 -18.01
C ASP A 42 -16.62 7.49 -16.95
N LEU A 43 -15.29 7.69 -16.90
CA LEU A 43 -14.44 7.09 -15.88
C LEU A 43 -14.87 7.52 -14.47
N LEU A 44 -15.04 8.82 -14.23
CA LEU A 44 -15.42 9.35 -12.93
C LEU A 44 -16.84 8.94 -12.52
N LEU A 45 -17.77 8.84 -13.47
CA LEU A 45 -19.11 8.32 -13.23
C LEU A 45 -19.04 6.89 -12.70
N GLU A 46 -18.26 6.02 -13.35
CA GLU A 46 -18.04 4.64 -12.92
C GLU A 46 -17.48 4.56 -11.49
N LEU A 47 -16.52 5.40 -11.16
CA LEU A 47 -15.88 5.41 -9.85
C LEU A 47 -16.80 5.96 -8.75
N CYS A 48 -17.57 7.02 -9.02
CA CYS A 48 -18.37 7.69 -8.00
C CYS A 48 -19.73 7.03 -7.78
N GLU A 49 -20.45 6.66 -8.85
CA GLU A 49 -21.81 6.12 -8.76
C GLU A 49 -21.82 4.60 -8.59
N PHE A 50 -21.02 3.88 -9.37
CA PHE A 50 -21.00 2.43 -9.32
C PHE A 50 -19.98 1.87 -8.31
N LYS A 51 -19.13 2.73 -7.71
CA LYS A 51 -18.09 2.34 -6.74
C LYS A 51 -17.25 1.16 -7.21
N ASN A 52 -17.03 1.06 -8.52
CA ASN A 52 -16.21 0.05 -9.14
C ASN A 52 -14.81 0.60 -9.35
N TYR A 53 -13.86 0.18 -8.51
CA TYR A 53 -12.52 0.73 -8.47
C TYR A 53 -11.53 -0.23 -9.11
N PRO A 54 -10.70 0.25 -10.09
CA PRO A 54 -9.68 -0.59 -10.68
C PRO A 54 -8.46 -0.70 -9.77
N ASP A 55 -7.76 -1.83 -9.89
CA ASP A 55 -6.44 -2.00 -9.30
C ASP A 55 -5.41 -1.15 -10.04
N ILE A 56 -5.48 -1.12 -11.39
CA ILE A 56 -4.60 -0.35 -12.26
C ILE A 56 -5.44 0.46 -13.25
N LEU A 57 -5.07 1.73 -13.46
CA LEU A 57 -5.67 2.63 -14.43
C LEU A 57 -4.61 3.11 -15.42
N TYR A 58 -4.79 2.79 -16.70
CA TYR A 58 -4.09 3.41 -17.81
C TYR A 58 -4.90 4.59 -18.30
N LEU A 59 -4.31 5.78 -18.29
CA LEU A 59 -5.04 7.04 -18.44
C LEU A 59 -4.35 7.95 -19.44
N ASP A 60 -5.04 8.31 -20.54
CA ASP A 60 -4.56 9.40 -21.39
C ASP A 60 -4.80 10.75 -20.70
N ILE A 61 -3.94 11.70 -20.99
CA ILE A 61 -4.05 13.06 -20.45
C ILE A 61 -4.95 13.91 -21.34
N PHE A 62 -4.77 13.81 -22.64
CA PHE A 62 -5.50 14.64 -23.61
C PHE A 62 -6.83 13.99 -24.00
N MET A 63 -7.86 14.28 -23.24
CA MET A 63 -9.22 13.83 -23.45
C MET A 63 -10.18 15.00 -23.20
N GLY A 64 -11.27 15.06 -23.89
CA GLY A 64 -12.45 15.92 -23.77
C GLY A 64 -12.43 17.06 -22.73
N LYS A 65 -13.52 17.15 -21.93
CA LYS A 65 -13.70 18.24 -20.94
C LYS A 65 -12.91 18.02 -19.65
N ILE A 66 -12.83 16.77 -19.19
CA ILE A 66 -12.02 16.38 -18.03
C ILE A 66 -10.77 15.67 -18.55
N ASN A 67 -9.62 16.35 -18.45
CA ASN A 67 -8.37 15.73 -18.85
C ASN A 67 -7.89 14.69 -17.84
N GLY A 68 -6.91 13.86 -18.24
CA GLY A 68 -6.42 12.76 -17.38
C GLY A 68 -5.78 13.23 -16.08
N MET A 69 -5.14 14.39 -16.05
CA MET A 69 -4.57 14.94 -14.81
C MET A 69 -5.66 15.33 -13.82
N GLN A 70 -6.72 15.98 -14.31
CA GLN A 70 -7.88 16.33 -13.49
C GLN A 70 -8.59 15.07 -12.95
N ALA A 71 -8.72 14.05 -13.81
CA ALA A 71 -9.30 12.76 -13.40
C ALA A 71 -8.44 12.10 -12.32
N ALA A 72 -7.11 12.03 -12.51
CA ALA A 72 -6.18 11.49 -11.53
C ALA A 72 -6.24 12.23 -10.19
N GLN A 73 -6.29 13.57 -10.20
CA GLN A 73 -6.41 14.37 -8.99
C GLN A 73 -7.71 14.07 -8.23
N ARG A 74 -8.85 13.93 -8.94
CA ARG A 74 -10.13 13.55 -8.31
C ARG A 74 -10.08 12.14 -7.71
N ILE A 75 -9.42 11.19 -8.39
CA ILE A 75 -9.18 9.84 -7.87
C ILE A 75 -8.41 9.89 -6.55
N ARG A 76 -7.36 10.71 -6.45
CA ARG A 76 -6.59 10.89 -5.20
C ARG A 76 -7.40 11.57 -4.10
N ASN A 77 -8.22 12.58 -4.45
CA ASN A 77 -9.11 13.25 -3.49
C ASN A 77 -10.17 12.31 -2.91
N LEU A 78 -10.56 11.27 -3.65
CA LEU A 78 -11.43 10.18 -3.17
C LEU A 78 -10.68 9.12 -2.33
N ASN A 79 -9.38 9.34 -2.03
CA ASN A 79 -8.51 8.39 -1.34
C ASN A 79 -8.41 7.00 -2.00
N LEU A 80 -8.66 6.91 -3.31
CA LEU A 80 -8.56 5.65 -4.05
C LEU A 80 -7.09 5.30 -4.28
N LYS A 81 -6.72 4.07 -3.93
CA LYS A 81 -5.34 3.55 -4.02
C LYS A 81 -5.03 2.90 -5.38
N THR A 82 -5.81 3.21 -6.42
CA THR A 82 -5.58 2.76 -7.80
C THR A 82 -4.19 3.13 -8.28
N GLU A 83 -3.45 2.19 -8.87
CA GLU A 83 -2.17 2.46 -9.52
C GLU A 83 -2.40 3.14 -10.86
N ILE A 84 -1.89 4.36 -11.03
CA ILE A 84 -2.11 5.16 -12.24
C ILE A 84 -0.86 5.10 -13.13
N VAL A 85 -1.06 4.77 -14.40
CA VAL A 85 -0.06 4.83 -15.47
C VAL A 85 -0.58 5.77 -16.55
N PHE A 86 0.12 6.89 -16.77
CA PHE A 86 -0.24 7.77 -17.87
C PHE A 86 0.24 7.23 -19.22
N LEU A 87 -0.65 7.29 -20.22
CA LEU A 87 -0.39 6.98 -21.63
C LEU A 87 -0.72 8.21 -22.47
N THR A 88 0.25 8.99 -22.88
CA THR A 88 0.00 10.27 -23.51
C THR A 88 0.98 10.60 -24.64
N SER A 89 0.61 11.50 -25.53
CA SER A 89 1.46 11.96 -26.63
C SER A 89 2.39 13.13 -26.27
N SER A 90 2.22 13.77 -25.10
CA SER A 90 3.03 14.93 -24.66
C SER A 90 3.76 14.65 -23.36
N ALA A 91 4.95 15.25 -23.20
CA ALA A 91 5.73 15.22 -21.97
C ALA A 91 5.39 16.38 -21.00
N GLU A 92 4.47 17.25 -21.35
CA GLU A 92 4.16 18.52 -20.65
C GLU A 92 3.78 18.31 -19.19
N TYR A 93 3.03 17.24 -18.90
CA TYR A 93 2.51 16.95 -17.56
C TYR A 93 3.38 15.99 -16.74
N MET A 94 4.58 15.67 -17.21
CA MET A 94 5.44 14.64 -16.57
C MET A 94 5.77 14.97 -15.12
N TYR A 95 6.04 16.23 -14.79
CA TYR A 95 6.31 16.65 -13.41
C TYR A 95 5.07 16.57 -12.53
N GLN A 96 3.91 16.95 -13.04
CA GLN A 96 2.65 16.92 -12.32
C GLN A 96 2.18 15.48 -12.03
N ALA A 97 2.64 14.51 -12.81
CA ALA A 97 2.34 13.09 -12.58
C ALA A 97 2.89 12.59 -11.22
N PHE A 98 3.92 13.24 -10.66
CA PHE A 98 4.42 12.94 -9.32
C PHE A 98 3.42 13.35 -8.23
N ASP A 99 2.70 14.46 -8.40
CA ASP A 99 1.72 14.96 -7.42
C ASP A 99 0.53 14.01 -7.23
N VAL A 100 0.24 13.20 -8.26
CA VAL A 100 -0.81 12.17 -8.22
C VAL A 100 -0.24 10.76 -8.00
N GLU A 101 1.02 10.64 -7.57
CA GLU A 101 1.70 9.38 -7.29
C GLU A 101 1.55 8.35 -8.43
N ALA A 102 1.73 8.79 -9.68
CA ALA A 102 1.67 7.89 -10.81
C ALA A 102 2.80 6.85 -10.78
N VAL A 103 2.49 5.60 -11.15
CA VAL A 103 3.48 4.53 -11.27
C VAL A 103 4.48 4.83 -12.35
N HIS A 104 3.97 5.34 -13.48
CA HIS A 104 4.80 5.70 -14.63
C HIS A 104 4.08 6.64 -15.58
N TYR A 105 4.89 7.30 -16.43
CA TYR A 105 4.46 8.19 -17.50
C TYR A 105 5.01 7.66 -18.81
N LEU A 106 4.15 7.20 -19.72
CA LEU A 106 4.52 6.61 -20.99
C LEU A 106 4.14 7.53 -22.15
N LEU A 107 5.12 7.92 -22.95
CA LEU A 107 4.89 8.64 -24.21
C LEU A 107 4.45 7.65 -25.28
N LYS A 108 3.27 7.84 -25.89
CA LYS A 108 2.64 6.92 -26.85
C LYS A 108 3.54 6.59 -28.06
N ASN A 109 4.35 7.56 -28.50
CA ASN A 109 5.31 7.42 -29.61
C ASN A 109 6.60 6.66 -29.25
N GLU A 110 6.87 6.45 -27.94
CA GLU A 110 8.09 5.78 -27.46
C GLU A 110 7.81 4.42 -26.80
N ILE A 111 6.56 3.94 -26.87
CA ILE A 111 6.18 2.69 -26.22
C ILE A 111 6.60 1.50 -27.08
N THR A 112 7.57 0.74 -26.58
CA THR A 112 7.87 -0.61 -27.07
C THR A 112 7.12 -1.66 -26.24
N GLU A 113 6.88 -2.86 -26.78
CA GLU A 113 6.27 -3.95 -26.00
C GLU A 113 7.04 -4.26 -24.72
N LYS A 114 8.37 -4.25 -24.78
CA LYS A 114 9.24 -4.50 -23.62
C LYS A 114 9.07 -3.42 -22.54
N LYS A 115 9.03 -2.13 -22.93
CA LYS A 115 8.81 -1.01 -21.99
C LYS A 115 7.43 -1.11 -21.35
N PHE A 116 6.39 -1.41 -22.13
CA PHE A 116 5.04 -1.60 -21.65
C PHE A 116 4.95 -2.76 -20.64
N GLN A 117 5.55 -3.90 -20.97
CA GLN A 117 5.60 -5.07 -20.08
C GLN A 117 6.30 -4.77 -18.75
N THR A 118 7.42 -4.04 -18.79
CA THR A 118 8.14 -3.62 -17.56
C THR A 118 7.26 -2.74 -16.67
N VAL A 119 6.53 -1.77 -17.27
CA VAL A 119 5.63 -0.88 -16.52
C VAL A 119 4.41 -1.63 -16.00
N PHE A 120 3.85 -2.56 -16.78
CA PHE A 120 2.77 -3.42 -16.34
C PHE A 120 3.17 -4.26 -15.11
N GLN A 121 4.35 -4.90 -15.15
CA GLN A 121 4.87 -5.66 -14.00
C GLN A 121 5.04 -4.76 -12.77
N ARG A 122 5.62 -3.57 -12.93
CA ARG A 122 5.79 -2.61 -11.83
C ARG A 122 4.45 -2.18 -11.22
N ALA A 123 3.42 -1.94 -12.05
CA ALA A 123 2.09 -1.60 -11.56
C ALA A 123 1.45 -2.78 -10.82
N LEU A 124 1.63 -4.00 -11.33
CA LEU A 124 1.16 -5.22 -10.69
C LEU A 124 1.82 -5.42 -9.32
N ASP A 125 3.16 -5.33 -9.24
CA ASP A 125 3.91 -5.49 -7.99
C ASP A 125 3.44 -4.48 -6.92
N ARG A 126 3.18 -3.23 -7.32
CA ARG A 126 2.64 -2.21 -6.41
C ARG A 126 1.22 -2.55 -5.94
N THR A 127 0.38 -3.07 -6.83
CA THR A 127 -0.98 -3.50 -6.50
C THR A 127 -0.96 -4.69 -5.53
N GLU A 128 -0.11 -5.68 -5.77
CA GLU A 128 0.04 -6.84 -4.89
C GLU A 128 0.59 -6.43 -3.51
N TYR A 129 1.57 -5.52 -3.49
CA TYR A 129 2.06 -4.94 -2.24
C TYR A 129 0.93 -4.24 -1.46
N LYS A 130 0.09 -3.44 -2.14
CA LYS A 130 -1.07 -2.79 -1.51
C LYS A 130 -2.13 -3.79 -1.04
N LYS A 131 -2.42 -4.86 -1.82
CA LYS A 131 -3.34 -5.92 -1.41
C LYS A 131 -2.82 -6.73 -0.22
N SER A 132 -1.52 -6.94 -0.15
CA SER A 132 -0.87 -7.56 1.02
C SER A 132 -0.82 -6.64 2.24
N ALA A 133 -1.24 -5.40 2.09
CA ALA A 133 -1.29 -4.40 3.16
C ALA A 133 -2.60 -4.41 3.97
N TYR A 134 -3.46 -5.40 3.77
CA TYR A 134 -4.66 -5.58 4.60
C TYR A 134 -4.53 -6.81 5.49
N PHE A 135 -5.00 -6.66 6.71
CA PHE A 135 -5.29 -7.78 7.60
C PHE A 135 -6.75 -8.18 7.42
N ILE A 136 -6.99 -9.47 7.17
CA ILE A 136 -8.33 -9.99 6.95
C ILE A 136 -8.65 -10.96 8.07
N CYS A 137 -9.77 -10.75 8.77
CA CYS A 137 -10.27 -11.66 9.78
C CYS A 137 -11.79 -11.81 9.69
N GLU A 138 -12.31 -12.89 10.24
CA GLU A 138 -13.75 -13.11 10.40
C GLU A 138 -14.24 -12.45 11.69
N PHE A 139 -15.27 -11.63 11.57
CA PHE A 139 -15.90 -10.94 12.68
C PHE A 139 -17.43 -10.90 12.49
N ASN A 140 -18.19 -11.39 13.45
CA ASN A 140 -19.66 -11.43 13.40
C ASN A 140 -20.25 -12.06 12.12
N GLY A 141 -19.60 -13.10 11.57
CA GLY A 141 -20.03 -13.79 10.36
C GLY A 141 -19.74 -13.04 9.06
N ALA A 142 -18.98 -11.92 9.11
CA ALA A 142 -18.51 -11.16 7.97
C ALA A 142 -16.97 -11.11 7.94
N GLN A 143 -16.40 -10.87 6.76
CA GLN A 143 -14.96 -10.60 6.64
C GLN A 143 -14.67 -9.13 6.89
N ALA A 144 -13.83 -8.83 7.87
CA ALA A 144 -13.29 -7.50 8.10
C ALA A 144 -11.94 -7.37 7.38
N HIS A 145 -11.77 -6.30 6.60
CA HIS A 145 -10.57 -5.94 5.86
C HIS A 145 -9.96 -4.69 6.48
N ILE A 146 -8.93 -4.84 7.30
CA ILE A 146 -8.31 -3.75 8.06
C ILE A 146 -6.96 -3.39 7.43
N PRO A 147 -6.73 -2.14 6.98
CA PRO A 147 -5.43 -1.73 6.49
C PRO A 147 -4.35 -1.94 7.56
N LEU A 148 -3.24 -2.60 7.24
CA LEU A 148 -2.15 -2.83 8.19
C LEU A 148 -1.57 -1.53 8.72
N GLU A 149 -1.58 -0.47 7.91
CA GLU A 149 -1.14 0.87 8.31
C GLU A 149 -2.02 1.50 9.39
N ASP A 150 -3.26 1.06 9.56
CA ASP A 150 -4.16 1.55 10.60
C ASP A 150 -4.07 0.75 11.90
N ILE A 151 -3.47 -0.43 11.87
CA ILE A 151 -3.34 -1.29 13.05
C ILE A 151 -2.15 -0.85 13.90
N PHE A 152 -2.41 -0.51 15.16
CA PHE A 152 -1.39 -0.14 16.15
C PHE A 152 -0.73 -1.36 16.76
N TYR A 153 -1.55 -2.31 17.22
CA TYR A 153 -1.10 -3.57 17.79
C TYR A 153 -2.24 -4.58 17.88
N PHE A 154 -1.87 -5.83 18.06
CA PHE A 154 -2.76 -6.93 18.40
C PHE A 154 -2.53 -7.35 19.85
N GLU A 155 -3.61 -7.65 20.55
CA GLU A 155 -3.58 -8.16 21.92
C GLU A 155 -4.27 -9.53 21.99
N VAL A 156 -3.65 -10.52 22.64
CA VAL A 156 -4.31 -11.82 22.88
C VAL A 156 -4.79 -11.91 24.33
N MET A 157 -6.07 -12.23 24.47
CA MET A 157 -6.74 -12.52 25.72
C MET A 157 -7.52 -13.84 25.59
N ASN A 158 -7.10 -14.89 26.33
CA ASN A 158 -7.80 -16.19 26.35
C ASN A 158 -8.12 -16.77 24.95
N ARG A 159 -7.14 -16.81 24.03
CA ARG A 159 -7.25 -17.24 22.62
C ARG A 159 -8.09 -16.32 21.72
N ILE A 160 -8.57 -15.21 22.22
CA ILE A 160 -9.19 -14.16 21.42
C ILE A 160 -8.12 -13.11 21.13
N ILE A 161 -7.96 -12.78 19.86
CA ILE A 161 -7.10 -11.70 19.43
C ILE A 161 -7.97 -10.46 19.22
N VAL A 162 -7.58 -9.36 19.83
CA VAL A 162 -8.21 -8.06 19.69
C VAL A 162 -7.33 -7.20 18.79
N VAL A 163 -7.92 -6.56 17.78
CA VAL A 163 -7.24 -5.61 16.91
C VAL A 163 -7.39 -4.22 17.52
N HIS A 164 -6.29 -3.53 17.76
CA HIS A 164 -6.27 -2.14 18.17
C HIS A 164 -5.81 -1.28 17.00
N CYS A 165 -6.70 -0.46 16.43
CA CYS A 165 -6.44 0.29 15.20
C CYS A 165 -7.07 1.68 15.23
N ARG A 166 -6.76 2.47 14.20
CA ARG A 166 -7.42 3.74 13.92
C ARG A 166 -8.76 3.43 13.26
N SER A 167 -9.86 4.11 13.70
CA SER A 167 -11.17 4.01 13.08
C SER A 167 -12.15 2.97 13.66
N ASP A 168 -13.25 2.80 12.95
CA ASP A 168 -14.41 1.97 13.30
C ASP A 168 -14.11 0.46 13.45
N TYR A 169 -12.90 0.04 13.11
CA TYR A 169 -12.43 -1.34 13.26
C TYR A 169 -11.76 -1.61 14.63
N ASP A 170 -11.64 -0.59 15.49
CA ASP A 170 -11.01 -0.78 16.81
C ASP A 170 -11.82 -1.74 17.68
N GLY A 171 -11.11 -2.68 18.31
CA GLY A 171 -11.73 -3.68 19.17
C GLY A 171 -12.34 -4.88 18.44
N ILE A 172 -12.16 -5.03 17.13
CA ILE A 172 -12.51 -6.27 16.41
C ILE A 172 -11.83 -7.47 17.09
N ARG A 173 -12.58 -8.53 17.27
CA ARG A 173 -12.13 -9.74 17.99
C ARG A 173 -12.29 -10.96 17.11
N PHE A 174 -11.26 -11.81 17.08
CA PHE A 174 -11.32 -13.10 16.38
C PHE A 174 -10.54 -14.17 17.13
N TYR A 175 -10.87 -15.44 16.87
CA TYR A 175 -10.13 -16.56 17.44
C TYR A 175 -8.83 -16.79 16.68
N GLY A 176 -7.69 -16.88 17.40
CA GLY A 176 -6.40 -17.07 16.76
C GLY A 176 -5.27 -17.37 17.73
N LYS A 177 -4.12 -17.71 17.15
CA LYS A 177 -2.88 -17.92 17.90
C LYS A 177 -1.89 -16.82 17.56
N MET A 178 -1.34 -16.15 18.59
CA MET A 178 -0.40 -15.06 18.42
C MET A 178 0.87 -15.49 17.66
N ASN A 179 1.33 -16.73 17.78
CA ASN A 179 2.50 -17.23 17.04
C ASN A 179 2.24 -17.26 15.52
N GLN A 180 1.06 -17.73 15.10
CA GLN A 180 0.67 -17.75 13.69
C GLN A 180 0.55 -16.32 13.13
N LEU A 181 -0.01 -15.41 13.92
CA LEU A 181 -0.12 -14.01 13.56
C LEU A 181 1.26 -13.33 13.43
N GLU A 182 2.17 -13.63 14.35
CA GLU A 182 3.56 -13.17 14.30
C GLU A 182 4.26 -13.62 13.01
N GLU A 183 4.16 -14.90 12.63
CA GLU A 183 4.73 -15.44 11.40
C GLU A 183 4.17 -14.73 10.15
N GLN A 184 2.85 -14.52 10.09
CA GLN A 184 2.20 -13.86 8.95
C GLN A 184 2.56 -12.39 8.81
N LEU A 185 2.85 -11.70 9.91
CA LEU A 185 3.06 -10.26 9.96
C LEU A 185 4.52 -9.84 10.19
N ALA A 186 5.46 -10.78 10.35
CA ALA A 186 6.87 -10.49 10.61
C ALA A 186 7.49 -9.59 9.53
N GLU A 187 7.22 -9.89 8.24
CA GLU A 187 7.72 -9.09 7.10
C GLU A 187 6.83 -7.88 6.76
N LYS A 188 5.70 -7.73 7.47
CA LYS A 188 4.77 -6.61 7.30
C LYS A 188 4.99 -5.46 8.28
N GLY A 189 6.12 -5.47 8.99
CA GLY A 189 6.49 -4.40 9.91
C GLY A 189 5.90 -4.55 11.32
N PHE A 190 5.53 -5.76 11.73
CA PHE A 190 5.11 -6.04 13.11
C PHE A 190 6.19 -6.75 13.89
N VAL A 191 6.27 -6.45 15.18
CA VAL A 191 7.22 -7.09 16.11
C VAL A 191 6.52 -7.56 17.37
N ARG A 192 6.82 -8.79 17.78
CA ARG A 192 6.32 -9.33 19.05
C ARG A 192 7.11 -8.73 20.21
N ILE A 193 6.38 -8.13 21.15
CA ILE A 193 6.98 -7.48 22.34
C ILE A 193 6.65 -8.20 23.65
N HIS A 194 5.61 -9.04 23.64
CA HIS A 194 5.14 -9.80 24.78
C HIS A 194 4.42 -11.07 24.32
N ARG A 195 4.22 -12.05 25.22
CA ARG A 195 3.36 -13.19 24.88
C ARG A 195 1.97 -12.78 24.39
N SER A 196 1.48 -11.62 24.84
CA SER A 196 0.17 -11.08 24.53
C SER A 196 0.15 -9.93 23.54
N TYR A 197 1.29 -9.37 23.10
CA TYR A 197 1.32 -8.18 22.26
C TYR A 197 2.20 -8.33 21.03
N LEU A 198 1.62 -8.01 19.86
CA LEU A 198 2.30 -7.89 18.56
C LEU A 198 2.07 -6.45 18.07
N VAL A 199 3.12 -5.65 17.90
CA VAL A 199 3.07 -4.20 17.71
C VAL A 199 3.57 -3.82 16.33
N ASN A 200 2.91 -2.87 15.69
CA ASN A 200 3.33 -2.30 14.42
C ASN A 200 4.44 -1.26 14.63
N LEU A 201 5.59 -1.47 14.00
CA LEU A 201 6.82 -0.69 14.17
C LEU A 201 6.64 0.83 13.96
N PRO A 202 5.92 1.31 12.91
CA PRO A 202 5.67 2.74 12.71
C PRO A 202 5.04 3.48 13.90
N TYR A 203 4.32 2.77 14.76
CA TYR A 203 3.62 3.36 15.90
C TYR A 203 4.44 3.36 17.20
N ILE A 204 5.60 2.75 17.20
CA ILE A 204 6.50 2.80 18.37
C ILE A 204 7.10 4.20 18.47
N MET A 205 6.90 4.88 19.61
CA MET A 205 7.54 6.14 19.96
C MET A 205 8.87 5.88 20.67
N MET A 206 8.84 5.06 21.73
CA MET A 206 10.03 4.69 22.49
C MET A 206 9.84 3.35 23.21
N PHE A 207 10.93 2.68 23.54
CA PHE A 207 10.88 1.48 24.35
C PHE A 207 12.13 1.33 25.24
N ASN A 208 11.97 0.57 26.32
CA ASN A 208 13.04 0.08 27.16
C ASN A 208 12.84 -1.42 27.47
N SER A 209 13.64 -1.99 28.35
CA SER A 209 13.59 -3.42 28.66
C SER A 209 12.27 -3.90 29.30
N ARG A 210 11.39 -3.03 29.76
CA ARG A 210 10.15 -3.37 30.47
C ARG A 210 8.89 -2.78 29.84
N LYS A 211 9.00 -1.67 29.14
CA LYS A 211 7.85 -0.89 28.63
C LYS A 211 8.13 -0.39 27.22
N LEU A 212 7.07 -0.37 26.42
CA LEU A 212 7.03 0.25 25.10
C LEU A 212 5.89 1.27 25.08
N THR A 213 6.18 2.48 24.62
CA THR A 213 5.20 3.55 24.47
C THR A 213 4.90 3.77 23.00
N LEU A 214 3.62 3.74 22.64
CA LEU A 214 3.15 4.06 21.29
C LEU A 214 3.05 5.58 21.11
N LYS A 215 3.01 6.02 19.85
CA LYS A 215 2.79 7.44 19.47
C LYS A 215 1.45 7.99 19.99
N SER A 216 0.48 7.11 20.25
CA SER A 216 -0.80 7.47 20.89
C SER A 216 -0.71 7.68 22.41
N GLY A 217 0.46 7.45 23.04
CA GLY A 217 0.65 7.51 24.48
C GLY A 217 0.34 6.20 25.22
N ILE A 218 -0.19 5.18 24.55
CA ILE A 218 -0.45 3.87 25.15
C ILE A 218 0.88 3.22 25.55
N VAL A 219 0.94 2.67 26.79
CA VAL A 219 2.11 1.99 27.33
C VAL A 219 1.83 0.51 27.44
N LEU A 220 2.63 -0.31 26.75
CA LEU A 220 2.55 -1.77 26.74
C LEU A 220 3.73 -2.38 27.50
N SER A 221 3.51 -3.55 28.15
CA SER A 221 4.59 -4.27 28.82
C SER A 221 5.45 -5.04 27.82
N VAL A 222 6.77 -5.02 28.01
CA VAL A 222 7.74 -5.81 27.23
C VAL A 222 8.15 -7.05 28.02
N GLY A 223 8.02 -8.21 27.40
CA GLY A 223 8.45 -9.48 27.98
C GLY A 223 9.98 -9.64 27.86
N ARG A 224 10.64 -10.17 28.90
CA ARG A 224 12.11 -10.32 28.95
C ARG A 224 12.67 -11.01 27.70
N ASN A 225 12.05 -12.06 27.23
CA ASN A 225 12.50 -12.86 26.09
C ASN A 225 12.34 -12.13 24.72
N TYR A 226 11.66 -10.99 24.67
CA TYR A 226 11.37 -10.26 23.44
C TYR A 226 12.29 -9.04 23.27
N THR A 227 12.98 -8.61 24.34
CA THR A 227 13.76 -7.34 24.37
C THR A 227 14.83 -7.28 23.28
N GLU A 228 15.58 -8.36 23.05
CA GLU A 228 16.65 -8.38 22.04
C GLU A 228 16.08 -8.33 20.62
N ASN A 229 14.99 -9.06 20.35
CA ASN A 229 14.33 -9.06 19.06
C ASN A 229 13.78 -7.65 18.72
N ILE A 230 13.16 -6.98 19.68
CA ILE A 230 12.65 -5.61 19.51
C ILE A 230 13.80 -4.66 19.17
N LYS A 231 14.90 -4.69 19.93
CA LYS A 231 16.07 -3.84 19.67
C LYS A 231 16.58 -4.01 18.25
N LYS A 232 16.83 -5.27 17.83
CA LYS A 232 17.34 -5.58 16.50
C LYS A 232 16.40 -5.12 15.40
N THR A 233 15.10 -5.46 15.53
CA THR A 233 14.09 -5.17 14.50
C THR A 233 13.82 -3.68 14.40
N PHE A 234 13.69 -2.98 15.52
CA PHE A 234 13.42 -1.53 15.55
C PHE A 234 14.63 -0.71 15.08
N SER A 235 15.87 -1.11 15.46
CA SER A 235 17.09 -0.44 14.94
C SER A 235 17.20 -0.57 13.43
N ARG A 236 16.94 -1.76 12.87
CA ARG A 236 16.91 -1.95 11.42
C ARG A 236 15.86 -1.08 10.76
N TYR A 237 14.63 -1.06 11.29
CA TYR A 237 13.54 -0.22 10.80
C TYR A 237 13.89 1.26 10.78
N LEU A 238 14.59 1.77 11.83
CA LEU A 238 15.03 3.15 11.91
C LEU A 238 16.16 3.46 10.93
N SER A 239 17.16 2.57 10.80
CA SER A 239 18.28 2.78 9.88
C SER A 239 17.87 2.87 8.41
N GLU A 240 16.78 2.20 8.03
CA GLU A 240 16.25 2.21 6.67
C GLU A 240 15.41 3.47 6.34
N ARG A 241 14.92 4.20 7.35
CA ARG A 241 13.88 5.22 7.18
C ARG A 241 14.14 6.56 7.84
N TYR A 242 15.11 6.66 8.79
CA TYR A 242 15.32 7.86 9.58
C TYR A 242 16.81 8.21 9.72
N VAL A 243 17.09 9.52 9.85
CA VAL A 243 18.42 10.00 10.22
C VAL A 243 18.59 9.86 11.72
N GLN A 244 19.63 9.14 12.16
CA GLN A 244 19.98 9.04 13.57
C GLN A 244 20.93 10.18 13.96
N TYR A 245 20.60 10.91 15.02
CA TYR A 245 21.53 11.85 15.65
C TYR A 245 22.48 11.06 16.54
N GLU A 246 23.76 10.98 16.15
CA GLU A 246 24.82 10.41 16.99
C GLU A 246 25.48 11.53 17.80
N ASN A 247 25.43 11.43 19.11
CA ASN A 247 26.16 12.33 20.00
C ASN A 247 27.63 11.93 20.00
N LEU A 248 28.49 12.64 19.27
CA LEU A 248 29.91 12.37 19.11
C LEU A 248 30.75 12.65 20.40
N GLU A 249 30.14 13.24 21.45
CA GLU A 249 30.84 13.58 22.69
C GLU A 249 31.15 12.37 23.58
N GLN A 250 30.44 11.25 23.45
CA GLN A 250 30.71 10.05 24.26
C GLN A 250 31.91 9.21 23.80
N LYS A 251 32.50 9.48 22.61
CA LYS A 251 33.66 8.75 22.09
C LYS A 251 35.03 9.38 22.48
N ARG A 252 35.03 10.52 23.18
CA ARG A 252 36.28 11.20 23.61
C ARG A 252 36.76 10.86 25.03
N GLY A 253 36.11 9.94 25.72
CA GLY A 253 36.36 9.63 27.15
C GLY A 253 37.15 8.33 27.41
N THR A 254 37.89 7.79 26.44
CA THR A 254 38.75 6.61 26.73
C THR A 254 40.09 6.71 26.01
N VAL A 255 40.85 7.76 26.32
CA VAL A 255 42.29 7.79 26.11
C VAL A 255 42.85 8.53 27.31
N GLN A 256 43.19 7.78 28.34
CA GLN A 256 44.28 8.02 29.27
C GLN A 256 44.72 6.69 29.86
#